data_36b6b50afbbf3c6a922c5a69e17251a4
#
_entry.id   36b6b50afbbf3c6a922c5a69e17251a4
#
_cell.length_a   1.000
_cell.length_b   1.000
_cell.length_c   1.000
_cell.angle_alpha   90.00
_cell.angle_beta   90.00
_cell.angle_gamma   90.00
#
_symmetry.space_group_name_H-M   'P 1'
#
loop_
_entity.id
_entity.type
_entity.pdbx_description
1 polymer ?
#
loop_
_entity_poly.entity_id
_entity_poly.type
_entity_poly.pdbx_seq_one_letter_code
_entity_poly.pdbx_strand_id
1 'polypeptide(L)'
;KLGNFNLSRVWNRRGGKSPATTGNVIRNCRFSFLDGEALYIHGRDTLVENCDFRNVNYSCLGFAYGVQADKAIVRHCTLARSGAAEGFRNGRVLEFNRVTNIGGLQHDGSAFQAGGRDQVIMRFNWVHDTSKLSYRFDSGSNPKFPNGFGQVYGNVAWNCKSYQIKGDDHLICNNVALYGSVISLNVSEVYKSTNDRTLSFNNIGP
;
A
#
# COMPACT_ATOMS: atom_id res chain seq x y z
N LYS A 1 25.38 16.62 7.75
CA LYS A 1 24.54 15.86 8.71
C LYS A 1 23.29 16.70 8.90
N LEU A 2 22.24 16.41 8.15
CA LEU A 2 20.91 16.92 8.44
C LEU A 2 20.41 16.10 9.62
N GLY A 3 20.15 16.77 10.74
CA GLY A 3 19.57 16.15 11.91
C GLY A 3 18.22 15.51 11.57
N ASN A 4 17.77 14.59 12.39
CA ASN A 4 16.49 13.91 12.30
C ASN A 4 15.33 14.90 12.17
N PHE A 5 15.08 15.35 10.97
CA PHE A 5 13.84 16.04 10.67
C PHE A 5 12.76 14.98 10.52
N ASN A 6 11.92 14.88 11.52
CA ASN A 6 10.69 14.11 11.44
C ASN A 6 9.71 14.86 10.51
N LEU A 7 10.01 14.91 9.22
CA LEU A 7 9.10 15.39 8.17
C LEU A 7 7.94 14.40 7.93
N SER A 8 7.82 13.40 8.80
CA SER A 8 6.88 12.30 8.66
C SER A 8 5.41 12.71 8.75
N ARG A 9 5.11 13.97 9.04
CA ARG A 9 3.72 14.40 9.14
C ARG A 9 3.48 15.69 8.40
N VAL A 10 3.15 15.60 7.12
CA VAL A 10 2.35 16.64 6.48
C VAL A 10 0.93 16.46 7.03
N TRP A 11 0.73 16.99 8.22
CA TRP A 11 -0.46 16.75 9.01
C TRP A 11 -1.40 17.95 8.95
N ASN A 12 -2.59 17.71 8.45
CA ASN A 12 -3.69 18.62 8.74
C ASN A 12 -4.49 18.06 9.91
N ARG A 13 -4.20 18.58 11.09
CA ARG A 13 -4.77 18.09 12.33
C ARG A 13 -6.24 18.48 12.46
N ARG A 14 -7.00 17.49 12.80
CA ARG A 14 -8.39 17.43 13.25
C ARG A 14 -9.07 18.72 13.66
N GLY A 15 -10.31 18.85 13.21
CA GLY A 15 -11.36 19.65 13.85
C GLY A 15 -11.45 21.11 13.41
N GLY A 16 -10.51 21.58 12.63
CA GLY A 16 -10.62 22.88 11.98
C GLY A 16 -11.08 22.71 10.53
N LYS A 17 -11.89 23.61 10.04
CA LYS A 17 -12.30 23.72 8.62
C LYS A 17 -11.13 24.20 7.73
N SER A 18 -9.91 23.77 8.01
CA SER A 18 -8.78 24.05 7.12
C SER A 18 -8.96 23.24 5.84
N PRO A 19 -8.86 23.85 4.67
CA PRO A 19 -8.87 23.12 3.41
C PRO A 19 -7.76 22.09 3.43
N ALA A 20 -8.08 20.87 3.00
CA ALA A 20 -7.06 19.83 2.85
C ALA A 20 -5.96 20.38 1.92
N THR A 21 -4.71 20.23 2.33
CA THR A 21 -3.59 20.61 1.47
C THR A 21 -3.67 19.79 0.18
N THR A 22 -3.64 20.46 -0.94
CA THR A 22 -3.77 19.84 -2.26
C THR A 22 -2.53 20.12 -3.09
N GLY A 23 -2.19 19.20 -3.99
CA GLY A 23 -1.15 19.42 -4.98
C GLY A 23 0.28 19.42 -4.45
N ASN A 24 0.55 18.77 -3.31
CA ASN A 24 1.92 18.65 -2.83
C ASN A 24 2.74 17.72 -3.73
N VAL A 25 4.03 18.04 -3.91
CA VAL A 25 4.97 17.21 -4.66
C VAL A 25 6.15 16.86 -3.77
N ILE A 26 6.38 15.56 -3.58
CA ILE A 26 7.55 15.00 -2.91
C ILE A 26 8.30 14.19 -3.96
N ARG A 27 9.45 14.67 -4.40
CA ARG A 27 10.19 14.09 -5.50
C ARG A 27 11.67 13.98 -5.23
N ASN A 28 12.31 12.92 -5.73
CA ASN A 28 13.76 12.73 -5.69
C ASN A 28 14.33 12.75 -4.25
N CYS A 29 13.58 12.22 -3.28
CA CYS A 29 13.96 12.25 -1.88
C CYS A 29 14.40 10.87 -1.39
N ARG A 30 15.34 10.85 -0.46
CA ARG A 30 15.70 9.64 0.29
C ARG A 30 15.30 9.80 1.75
N PHE A 31 14.59 8.79 2.25
CA PHE A 31 14.18 8.63 3.64
C PHE A 31 14.84 7.36 4.19
N SER A 32 15.68 7.51 5.20
CA SER A 32 16.39 6.35 5.73
C SER A 32 16.68 6.46 7.21
N PHE A 33 16.72 5.29 7.87
CA PHE A 33 17.00 5.17 9.30
C PHE A 33 16.02 5.96 10.17
N LEU A 34 14.74 5.72 9.92
CA LEU A 34 13.64 6.34 10.66
C LEU A 34 12.98 5.31 11.59
N ASP A 35 12.80 5.66 12.85
CA ASP A 35 12.11 4.80 13.81
C ASP A 35 10.63 4.65 13.50
N GLY A 36 10.00 5.71 12.99
CA GLY A 36 8.58 5.74 12.61
C GLY A 36 8.35 5.66 11.10
N GLU A 37 7.14 5.98 10.71
CA GLU A 37 6.72 6.06 9.31
C GLU A 37 7.59 7.05 8.53
N ALA A 38 7.93 6.68 7.29
CA ALA A 38 8.72 7.58 6.46
C ALA A 38 7.91 8.79 5.97
N LEU A 39 6.67 8.56 5.58
CA LEU A 39 5.72 9.59 5.16
C LEU A 39 4.32 9.26 5.64
N TYR A 40 3.65 10.28 6.12
CA TYR A 40 2.22 10.28 6.39
C TYR A 40 1.58 11.44 5.66
N ILE A 41 0.87 11.14 4.57
CA ILE A 41 0.26 12.15 3.70
C ILE A 41 -1.25 12.05 3.85
N HIS A 42 -1.86 13.16 4.15
CA HIS A 42 -3.30 13.29 4.26
C HIS A 42 -3.75 14.49 3.44
N GLY A 43 -3.88 14.29 2.14
CA GLY A 43 -4.21 15.37 1.22
C GLY A 43 -4.57 14.85 -0.16
N ARG A 44 -5.31 15.66 -0.92
CA ARG A 44 -5.67 15.32 -2.29
C ARG A 44 -4.55 15.74 -3.26
N ASP A 45 -4.47 15.03 -4.35
CA ASP A 45 -3.61 15.37 -5.49
C ASP A 45 -2.13 15.53 -5.15
N THR A 46 -1.68 14.82 -4.11
CA THR A 46 -0.26 14.75 -3.76
C THR A 46 0.44 13.74 -4.66
N LEU A 47 1.61 14.12 -5.15
CA LEU A 47 2.50 13.26 -5.91
C LEU A 47 3.73 12.91 -5.07
N VAL A 48 3.98 11.61 -4.90
CA VAL A 48 5.24 11.08 -4.37
C VAL A 48 5.93 10.34 -5.51
N GLU A 49 7.07 10.82 -5.94
CA GLU A 49 7.73 10.32 -7.14
C GLU A 49 9.24 10.19 -6.98
N ASN A 50 9.78 9.10 -7.50
CA ASN A 50 11.22 8.83 -7.50
C ASN A 50 11.86 8.99 -6.12
N CYS A 51 11.24 8.40 -5.11
CA CYS A 51 11.70 8.42 -3.73
C CYS A 51 12.22 7.06 -3.27
N ASP A 52 13.22 7.07 -2.40
CA ASP A 52 13.85 5.87 -1.85
C ASP A 52 13.64 5.83 -0.33
N PHE A 53 12.92 4.82 0.14
CA PHE A 53 12.59 4.59 1.54
C PHE A 53 13.33 3.35 2.03
N ARG A 54 14.26 3.51 2.98
CA ARG A 54 15.08 2.39 3.47
C ARG A 54 15.28 2.42 4.97
N ASN A 55 15.21 1.23 5.58
CA ASN A 55 15.39 1.08 7.02
C ASN A 55 14.44 2.01 7.80
N VAL A 56 13.16 1.87 7.53
CA VAL A 56 12.12 2.73 8.10
C VAL A 56 11.20 1.94 9.01
N ASN A 57 10.62 2.62 9.99
CA ASN A 57 9.60 2.12 10.90
C ASN A 57 9.99 0.85 11.67
N TYR A 58 11.02 0.94 12.47
CA TYR A 58 11.45 -0.13 13.37
C TYR A 58 10.97 0.05 14.82
N SER A 59 10.19 1.07 15.13
CA SER A 59 9.66 1.31 16.48
C SER A 59 8.50 0.39 16.86
N CYS A 60 7.84 -0.21 15.88
CA CYS A 60 6.72 -1.16 16.09
C CYS A 60 5.58 -0.67 16.98
N LEU A 61 5.36 0.61 17.07
CA LEU A 61 4.24 1.17 17.82
C LEU A 61 2.97 1.19 16.96
N GLY A 62 2.14 0.15 17.11
CA GLY A 62 0.84 0.03 16.45
C GLY A 62 0.91 -0.48 15.01
N PHE A 63 -0.12 -0.20 14.22
CA PHE A 63 -0.12 -0.47 12.79
C PHE A 63 0.84 0.50 12.12
N ALA A 64 2.00 0.03 11.86
CA ALA A 64 3.04 0.83 11.28
C ALA A 64 3.02 0.69 9.77
N TYR A 65 3.01 1.81 9.10
CA TYR A 65 3.10 1.91 7.65
C TYR A 65 4.50 2.39 7.26
N GLY A 66 5.03 1.91 6.17
CA GLY A 66 6.23 2.51 5.60
C GLY A 66 5.92 3.90 5.05
N VAL A 67 4.87 3.98 4.24
CA VAL A 67 4.34 5.21 3.66
C VAL A 67 2.82 5.15 3.65
N GLN A 68 2.17 6.05 4.35
CA GLN A 68 0.73 6.28 4.20
C GLN A 68 0.48 7.47 3.27
N ALA A 69 -0.28 7.24 2.21
CA ALA A 69 -0.43 8.20 1.13
C ALA A 69 -1.90 8.35 0.70
N ASP A 70 -2.76 8.73 1.64
CA ASP A 70 -4.20 8.87 1.37
C ASP A 70 -4.47 9.73 0.13
N LYS A 71 -5.11 9.13 -0.88
CA LYS A 71 -5.49 9.76 -2.16
C LYS A 71 -4.33 10.32 -2.99
N ALA A 72 -3.09 10.00 -2.65
CA ALA A 72 -1.92 10.40 -3.41
C ALA A 72 -1.65 9.48 -4.60
N ILE A 73 -0.86 9.96 -5.53
CA ILE A 73 -0.18 9.14 -6.54
C ILE A 73 1.21 8.86 -6.01
N VAL A 74 1.58 7.58 -5.91
CA VAL A 74 2.93 7.14 -5.54
C VAL A 74 3.51 6.34 -6.69
N ARG A 75 4.59 6.83 -7.27
CA ARG A 75 5.19 6.18 -8.43
C ARG A 75 6.72 6.26 -8.45
N HIS A 76 7.31 5.26 -9.14
CA HIS A 76 8.77 5.16 -9.29
C HIS A 76 9.53 5.19 -7.95
N CYS A 77 8.91 4.69 -6.90
CA CYS A 77 9.47 4.66 -5.55
C CYS A 77 9.97 3.27 -5.18
N THR A 78 11.01 3.23 -4.36
CA THR A 78 11.49 1.99 -3.74
C THR A 78 11.25 2.05 -2.23
N LEU A 79 10.70 0.98 -1.67
CA LEU A 79 10.63 0.76 -0.22
C LEU A 79 11.33 -0.55 0.12
N ALA A 80 12.36 -0.47 0.91
CA ALA A 80 13.18 -1.61 1.26
C ALA A 80 13.58 -1.62 2.73
N ARG A 81 13.53 -2.80 3.35
CA ARG A 81 13.89 -3.01 4.76
C ARG A 81 13.06 -2.12 5.70
N SER A 82 11.83 -2.54 5.91
CA SER A 82 10.93 -1.88 6.86
C SER A 82 10.52 -2.86 7.97
N GLY A 83 10.46 -2.36 9.20
CA GLY A 83 9.83 -3.09 10.31
C GLY A 83 8.31 -3.10 10.22
N ALA A 84 7.73 -2.17 9.48
CA ALA A 84 6.30 -2.00 9.33
C ALA A 84 5.60 -3.20 8.71
N ALA A 85 4.36 -3.45 9.16
CA ALA A 85 3.50 -4.46 8.59
C ALA A 85 3.12 -4.16 7.13
N GLU A 86 2.87 -2.90 6.83
CA GLU A 86 2.44 -2.44 5.52
C GLU A 86 3.50 -1.55 4.88
N GLY A 87 3.68 -1.71 3.58
CA GLY A 87 4.58 -0.89 2.79
C GLY A 87 3.93 0.44 2.39
N PHE A 88 3.36 0.50 1.20
CA PHE A 88 2.57 1.64 0.72
C PHE A 88 1.09 1.42 0.99
N ARG A 89 0.46 2.37 1.67
CA ARG A 89 -0.95 2.27 2.05
C ARG A 89 -1.80 3.40 1.48
N ASN A 90 -3.00 3.05 1.01
CA ASN A 90 -4.11 3.95 0.66
C ASN A 90 -3.84 5.00 -0.42
N GLY A 91 -2.84 4.84 -1.24
CA GLY A 91 -2.68 5.67 -2.43
C GLY A 91 -3.85 5.52 -3.41
N ARG A 92 -4.25 6.60 -4.06
CA ARG A 92 -5.22 6.51 -5.16
C ARG A 92 -4.65 5.74 -6.35
N VAL A 93 -3.40 6.00 -6.68
CA VAL A 93 -2.64 5.26 -7.68
C VAL A 93 -1.28 4.90 -7.13
N LEU A 94 -0.96 3.62 -7.13
CA LEU A 94 0.33 3.07 -6.74
C LEU A 94 0.91 2.37 -7.97
N GLU A 95 1.91 2.97 -8.62
CA GLU A 95 2.41 2.47 -9.90
C GLU A 95 3.93 2.54 -10.04
N PHE A 96 4.50 1.58 -10.76
CA PHE A 96 5.94 1.50 -11.02
C PHE A 96 6.81 1.53 -9.76
N ASN A 97 6.30 1.02 -8.66
CA ASN A 97 7.04 0.98 -7.40
C ASN A 97 7.65 -0.41 -7.18
N ARG A 98 8.70 -0.44 -6.38
CA ARG A 98 9.34 -1.65 -5.90
C ARG A 98 9.26 -1.74 -4.38
N VAL A 99 8.85 -2.90 -3.86
CA VAL A 99 8.81 -3.17 -2.41
C VAL A 99 9.52 -4.49 -2.12
N THR A 100 10.42 -4.47 -1.14
CA THR A 100 11.16 -5.67 -0.72
C THR A 100 11.52 -5.64 0.77
N ASN A 101 11.61 -6.82 1.38
CA ASN A 101 12.06 -6.99 2.77
C ASN A 101 11.31 -6.10 3.77
N ILE A 102 9.98 -6.17 3.78
CA ILE A 102 9.15 -5.45 4.72
C ILE A 102 8.57 -6.36 5.80
N GLY A 103 8.00 -5.76 6.84
CA GLY A 103 7.32 -6.46 7.92
C GLY A 103 8.26 -7.25 8.80
N GLY A 104 9.49 -6.81 8.98
CA GLY A 104 10.50 -7.51 9.78
C GLY A 104 10.11 -7.67 11.24
N LEU A 105 9.27 -6.80 11.77
CA LEU A 105 8.89 -6.77 13.18
C LEU A 105 7.39 -6.99 13.43
N GLN A 106 6.57 -6.96 12.41
CA GLN A 106 5.11 -7.10 12.56
C GLN A 106 4.57 -8.27 11.77
N HIS A 107 3.53 -8.92 12.30
CA HIS A 107 3.02 -10.18 11.76
C HIS A 107 2.06 -10.00 10.58
N ASP A 108 1.11 -9.08 10.66
CA ASP A 108 0.10 -8.83 9.61
C ASP A 108 0.62 -7.82 8.55
N GLY A 109 -0.11 -7.66 7.47
CA GLY A 109 0.10 -6.61 6.48
C GLY A 109 0.54 -7.07 5.10
N SER A 110 0.80 -6.09 4.24
CA SER A 110 1.11 -6.28 2.83
C SER A 110 2.04 -5.21 2.28
N ALA A 111 2.67 -5.50 1.16
CA ALA A 111 3.53 -4.53 0.49
C ALA A 111 2.72 -3.33 -0.05
N PHE A 112 1.57 -3.61 -0.63
CA PHE A 112 0.61 -2.61 -1.08
C PHE A 112 -0.74 -2.88 -0.42
N GLN A 113 -1.24 -1.92 0.33
CA GLN A 113 -2.45 -2.05 1.13
C GLN A 113 -3.49 -1.00 0.76
N ALA A 114 -4.70 -1.44 0.42
CA ALA A 114 -5.88 -0.60 0.42
C ALA A 114 -6.79 -1.05 1.57
N GLY A 115 -6.93 -0.22 2.58
CA GLY A 115 -7.76 -0.50 3.74
C GLY A 115 -8.97 0.43 3.78
N GLY A 116 -10.17 -0.09 3.48
CA GLY A 116 -11.40 0.69 3.53
C GLY A 116 -11.41 1.89 2.58
N ARG A 117 -10.86 1.75 1.37
CA ARG A 117 -10.83 2.80 0.35
C ARG A 117 -11.31 2.25 -0.99
N ASP A 118 -12.16 3.00 -1.65
CA ASP A 118 -12.64 2.68 -2.99
C ASP A 118 -11.68 3.17 -4.06
N GLN A 119 -11.74 2.53 -5.23
CA GLN A 119 -11.10 2.97 -6.46
C GLN A 119 -9.55 3.10 -6.38
N VAL A 120 -8.91 2.32 -5.52
CA VAL A 120 -7.45 2.25 -5.48
C VAL A 120 -6.94 1.48 -6.69
N ILE A 121 -5.94 2.03 -7.36
CA ILE A 121 -5.27 1.41 -8.50
C ILE A 121 -3.85 1.02 -8.10
N MET A 122 -3.54 -0.28 -8.21
CA MET A 122 -2.20 -0.84 -8.02
C MET A 122 -1.74 -1.44 -9.34
N ARG A 123 -0.78 -0.83 -10.02
CA ARG A 123 -0.36 -1.29 -11.34
C ARG A 123 1.13 -1.18 -11.59
N PHE A 124 1.67 -2.12 -12.34
CA PHE A 124 3.07 -2.14 -12.78
C PHE A 124 4.06 -2.06 -11.62
N ASN A 125 3.70 -2.60 -10.46
CA ASN A 125 4.56 -2.66 -9.30
C ASN A 125 5.27 -4.01 -9.21
N TRP A 126 6.37 -4.02 -8.49
CA TRP A 126 7.14 -5.22 -8.19
C TRP A 126 7.30 -5.41 -6.68
N VAL A 127 6.82 -6.55 -6.18
CA VAL A 127 7.02 -7.00 -4.79
C VAL A 127 7.87 -8.26 -4.82
N HIS A 128 8.92 -8.30 -4.01
CA HIS A 128 9.73 -9.50 -3.90
C HIS A 128 10.42 -9.63 -2.54
N ASP A 129 10.79 -10.87 -2.21
CA ASP A 129 11.57 -11.21 -1.01
C ASP A 129 11.00 -10.60 0.27
N THR A 130 9.74 -10.89 0.55
CA THR A 130 9.08 -10.48 1.79
C THR A 130 8.15 -11.56 2.32
N SER A 131 8.09 -11.69 3.63
CA SER A 131 7.16 -12.61 4.30
C SER A 131 5.71 -12.10 4.35
N LYS A 132 5.43 -10.95 3.76
CA LYS A 132 4.12 -10.31 3.77
C LYS A 132 3.32 -10.60 2.50
N LEU A 133 2.02 -10.31 2.57
CA LEU A 133 1.18 -10.28 1.37
C LEU A 133 1.74 -9.26 0.37
N SER A 134 1.55 -9.53 -0.90
CA SER A 134 2.03 -8.64 -1.96
C SER A 134 1.10 -7.45 -2.16
N TYR A 135 -0.12 -7.72 -2.60
CA TYR A 135 -1.14 -6.72 -2.87
C TYR A 135 -2.41 -7.08 -2.10
N ARG A 136 -2.98 -6.13 -1.39
CA ARG A 136 -4.14 -6.40 -0.56
C ARG A 136 -5.20 -5.32 -0.71
N PHE A 137 -6.39 -5.73 -1.09
CA PHE A 137 -7.62 -5.03 -0.79
C PHE A 137 -8.19 -5.63 0.48
N ASP A 138 -8.21 -4.84 1.53
CA ASP A 138 -8.68 -5.27 2.84
C ASP A 138 -9.99 -4.56 3.15
N SER A 139 -11.09 -5.23 2.87
CA SER A 139 -12.41 -4.70 3.21
C SER A 139 -12.46 -4.47 4.71
N GLY A 140 -12.50 -3.21 5.10
CA GLY A 140 -12.70 -2.85 6.49
C GLY A 140 -14.06 -3.34 7.00
N SER A 141 -14.16 -3.55 8.29
CA SER A 141 -15.41 -3.90 8.98
C SER A 141 -16.48 -2.80 8.93
N ASN A 142 -16.25 -1.72 8.21
CA ASN A 142 -17.17 -0.60 8.14
C ASN A 142 -18.03 -0.69 6.86
N PRO A 143 -19.32 -1.02 6.98
CA PRO A 143 -20.21 -1.11 5.82
C PRO A 143 -20.41 0.22 5.07
N LYS A 144 -19.97 1.34 5.66
CA LYS A 144 -19.98 2.65 4.97
C LYS A 144 -18.81 2.86 4.01
N PHE A 145 -17.82 1.98 4.06
CA PHE A 145 -16.65 2.06 3.19
C PHE A 145 -16.32 0.65 2.68
N PRO A 146 -17.18 0.05 1.87
CA PRO A 146 -16.82 -1.18 1.19
C PRO A 146 -15.61 -0.89 0.30
N ASN A 147 -14.58 -1.72 0.36
CA ASN A 147 -13.57 -1.69 -0.68
C ASN A 147 -14.25 -2.12 -1.98
N GLY A 148 -14.35 -1.21 -2.91
CA GLY A 148 -14.96 -1.48 -4.20
C GLY A 148 -14.21 -0.81 -5.34
N PHE A 149 -14.44 -1.29 -6.56
CA PHE A 149 -13.93 -0.70 -7.80
C PHE A 149 -12.40 -0.56 -7.85
N GLY A 150 -11.69 -1.35 -7.05
CA GLY A 150 -10.23 -1.35 -7.06
C GLY A 150 -9.67 -2.08 -8.27
N GLN A 151 -8.47 -1.70 -8.69
CA GLN A 151 -7.81 -2.31 -9.83
C GLN A 151 -6.41 -2.79 -9.44
N VAL A 152 -6.09 -4.05 -9.75
CA VAL A 152 -4.75 -4.63 -9.58
C VAL A 152 -4.34 -5.26 -10.91
N TYR A 153 -3.44 -4.63 -11.64
CA TYR A 153 -3.04 -5.15 -12.93
C TYR A 153 -1.59 -4.87 -13.32
N GLY A 154 -1.03 -5.77 -14.12
CA GLY A 154 0.34 -5.64 -14.61
C GLY A 154 1.40 -5.71 -13.51
N ASN A 155 1.09 -6.26 -12.34
CA ASN A 155 2.02 -6.33 -11.22
C ASN A 155 2.76 -7.66 -11.18
N VAL A 156 3.91 -7.67 -10.54
CA VAL A 156 4.71 -8.85 -10.28
C VAL A 156 4.88 -9.06 -8.77
N ALA A 157 4.65 -10.31 -8.33
CA ALA A 157 4.92 -10.76 -6.98
C ALA A 157 5.83 -12.01 -7.06
N TRP A 158 6.96 -11.97 -6.37
CA TRP A 158 7.91 -13.06 -6.35
C TRP A 158 8.46 -13.29 -4.94
N ASN A 159 8.50 -14.55 -4.50
CA ASN A 159 9.01 -14.92 -3.18
C ASN A 159 8.39 -14.07 -2.05
N CYS A 160 7.06 -13.99 -2.05
CA CYS A 160 6.26 -13.30 -1.06
C CYS A 160 4.92 -14.03 -0.90
N LYS A 161 4.09 -13.60 0.05
CA LYS A 161 2.76 -14.15 0.20
C LYS A 161 1.81 -13.62 -0.87
N SER A 162 0.67 -14.23 -0.93
CA SER A 162 -0.40 -14.03 -1.93
C SER A 162 -0.83 -12.58 -2.12
N TYR A 163 -1.39 -12.31 -3.27
CA TYR A 163 -2.42 -11.27 -3.41
C TYR A 163 -3.63 -11.68 -2.54
N GLN A 164 -4.17 -10.74 -1.81
CA GLN A 164 -5.38 -10.96 -1.02
C GLN A 164 -6.42 -9.90 -1.39
N ILE A 165 -7.44 -10.32 -2.10
CA ILE A 165 -8.47 -9.44 -2.62
C ILE A 165 -9.77 -9.69 -1.86
N LYS A 166 -10.24 -8.68 -1.18
CA LYS A 166 -11.54 -8.67 -0.49
C LYS A 166 -12.34 -7.45 -0.95
N GLY A 167 -13.63 -7.61 -1.14
CA GLY A 167 -14.54 -6.57 -1.61
C GLY A 167 -15.07 -6.87 -3.00
N ASP A 168 -15.88 -5.98 -3.50
CA ASP A 168 -16.67 -6.21 -4.69
C ASP A 168 -16.24 -5.29 -5.85
N ASP A 169 -16.67 -5.62 -7.07
CA ASP A 169 -16.44 -4.81 -8.27
C ASP A 169 -14.96 -4.55 -8.60
N HIS A 170 -14.06 -5.45 -8.25
CA HIS A 170 -12.64 -5.30 -8.54
C HIS A 170 -12.26 -5.79 -9.94
N LEU A 171 -11.16 -5.24 -10.48
CA LEU A 171 -10.52 -5.69 -11.71
C LEU A 171 -9.11 -6.21 -11.39
N ILE A 172 -8.87 -7.50 -11.62
CA ILE A 172 -7.61 -8.18 -11.31
C ILE A 172 -7.12 -8.87 -12.58
N CYS A 173 -6.18 -8.27 -13.29
CA CYS A 173 -5.74 -8.84 -14.56
C CYS A 173 -4.26 -8.62 -14.88
N ASN A 174 -3.72 -9.47 -15.74
CA ASN A 174 -2.35 -9.37 -16.24
C ASN A 174 -1.28 -9.33 -15.13
N ASN A 175 -1.52 -9.97 -13.99
CA ASN A 175 -0.55 -10.04 -12.90
C ASN A 175 0.25 -11.33 -12.96
N VAL A 176 1.45 -11.30 -12.40
CA VAL A 176 2.32 -12.45 -12.26
C VAL A 176 2.58 -12.71 -10.78
N ALA A 177 2.35 -13.97 -10.34
CA ALA A 177 2.63 -14.43 -8.99
C ALA A 177 3.48 -15.70 -9.03
N LEU A 178 4.72 -15.64 -8.54
CA LEU A 178 5.69 -16.73 -8.63
C LEU A 178 6.31 -17.05 -7.26
N TYR A 179 6.84 -18.28 -7.11
CA TYR A 179 7.59 -18.73 -5.95
C TYR A 179 6.86 -18.52 -4.62
N GLY A 180 5.71 -19.17 -4.48
CA GLY A 180 4.89 -19.14 -3.26
C GLY A 180 3.85 -18.02 -3.21
N SER A 181 3.87 -17.11 -4.17
CA SER A 181 2.80 -16.13 -4.32
C SER A 181 1.61 -16.73 -5.08
N VAL A 182 0.41 -16.43 -4.63
CA VAL A 182 -0.85 -16.88 -5.23
C VAL A 182 -1.78 -15.67 -5.35
N ILE A 183 -2.65 -15.65 -6.34
CA ILE A 183 -3.72 -14.64 -6.43
C ILE A 183 -4.97 -15.22 -5.78
N SER A 184 -5.36 -14.67 -4.64
CA SER A 184 -6.45 -15.17 -3.83
C SER A 184 -7.59 -14.16 -3.74
N LEU A 185 -8.77 -14.56 -4.17
CA LEU A 185 -10.01 -13.84 -3.95
C LEU A 185 -10.63 -14.34 -2.64
N ASN A 186 -10.70 -13.49 -1.64
CA ASN A 186 -11.12 -13.89 -0.30
C ASN A 186 -12.55 -13.45 -0.01
N VAL A 187 -13.39 -14.41 0.29
CA VAL A 187 -14.71 -14.16 0.87
C VAL A 187 -14.57 -14.09 2.39
N SER A 188 -15.27 -13.18 3.01
CA SER A 188 -15.28 -13.05 4.47
C SER A 188 -16.68 -12.73 4.96
N GLU A 189 -17.27 -13.66 5.68
CA GLU A 189 -18.57 -13.45 6.33
C GLU A 189 -18.51 -12.35 7.38
N VAL A 190 -17.40 -12.26 8.12
CA VAL A 190 -17.20 -11.26 9.16
C VAL A 190 -17.22 -9.84 8.58
N TYR A 191 -16.64 -9.66 7.40
CA TYR A 191 -16.54 -8.36 6.74
C TYR A 191 -17.57 -8.17 5.62
N LYS A 192 -18.47 -9.15 5.42
CA LYS A 192 -19.47 -9.16 4.35
C LYS A 192 -18.85 -8.91 2.97
N SER A 193 -17.68 -9.48 2.76
CA SER A 193 -16.96 -9.41 1.49
C SER A 193 -17.29 -10.65 0.68
N THR A 194 -17.92 -10.47 -0.45
CA THR A 194 -18.38 -11.55 -1.33
C THR A 194 -17.56 -11.68 -2.60
N ASN A 195 -16.77 -10.68 -2.94
CA ASN A 195 -16.11 -10.52 -4.23
C ASN A 195 -17.11 -10.52 -5.42
N ASP A 196 -18.32 -10.04 -5.18
CA ASP A 196 -19.34 -9.92 -6.22
C ASP A 196 -18.83 -9.01 -7.35
N ARG A 197 -19.16 -9.37 -8.59
CA ARG A 197 -18.78 -8.65 -9.79
C ARG A 197 -17.28 -8.36 -9.94
N THR A 198 -16.42 -9.06 -9.17
CA THR A 198 -14.98 -8.99 -9.33
C THR A 198 -14.55 -9.79 -10.55
N LEU A 199 -13.83 -9.15 -11.46
CA LEU A 199 -13.29 -9.77 -12.67
C LEU A 199 -11.83 -10.13 -12.47
N SER A 200 -11.49 -11.41 -12.67
CA SER A 200 -10.11 -11.90 -12.59
C SER A 200 -9.77 -12.69 -13.85
N PHE A 201 -8.83 -12.22 -14.64
CA PHE A 201 -8.43 -12.88 -15.87
C PHE A 201 -6.98 -12.59 -16.30
N ASN A 202 -6.44 -13.44 -17.13
CA ASN A 202 -5.10 -13.33 -17.71
C ASN A 202 -4.00 -13.10 -16.66
N ASN A 203 -4.12 -13.75 -15.50
CA ASN A 203 -3.10 -13.74 -14.47
C ASN A 203 -2.26 -15.01 -14.57
N ILE A 204 -0.97 -14.92 -14.25
CA ILE A 204 -0.02 -16.04 -14.22
C ILE A 204 0.36 -16.32 -12.77
N GLY A 205 0.22 -17.56 -12.35
CA GLY A 205 0.58 -18.02 -11.01
C GLY A 205 -0.03 -19.37 -10.72
N PRO A 206 0.40 -20.01 -9.63
CA PRO A 206 -0.21 -21.24 -9.14
C PRO A 206 -1.61 -21.00 -8.59
#